data_dfe9572a5688134da866a13fc557630d
#
_entry.id   dfe9572a5688134da866a13fc557630d
#
_cell.length_a   1.000
_cell.length_b   1.000
_cell.length_c   1.000
_cell.angle_alpha   90.00
_cell.angle_beta   90.00
_cell.angle_gamma   90.00
#
_symmetry.space_group_name_H-M   'P 1'
#
loop_
_entity.id
_entity.type
_entity.pdbx_description
1 polymer ?
#
loop_
_entity_poly.entity_id
_entity_poly.type
_entity_poly.pdbx_seq_one_letter_code
_entity_poly.pdbx_strand_id
1 'polypeptide(L)'
;AQESRGLGDVYKRQIYISALTQLNIDEHNYLPTTDGRMIRRIVRDARTRGTSAKETIAMWDSVRRGEEKNIFPFQEGADVMFNSALIYELAVLKIYAEPLLFAIDKDCPEYLEAKRLLKFLDYFLPMSPDGIGQNSIIREFIGGSCFNV
;
A
#
# COMPACT_ATOMS: atom_id res chain seq x y z
N ALA A 1 -13.71 12.57 -11.56
CA ALA A 1 -15.08 12.55 -11.06
C ALA A 1 -16.01 12.33 -12.24
N GLN A 2 -16.65 11.17 -12.26
CA GLN A 2 -17.71 10.94 -13.22
C GLN A 2 -18.91 11.76 -12.75
N GLU A 3 -19.18 12.89 -13.44
CA GLU A 3 -20.41 13.63 -13.23
C GLU A 3 -21.59 12.68 -13.48
N SER A 4 -22.28 12.28 -12.41
CA SER A 4 -23.56 11.60 -12.56
C SER A 4 -24.61 12.63 -13.01
N ARG A 5 -24.76 12.79 -14.31
CA ARG A 5 -25.83 13.56 -14.93
C ARG A 5 -27.13 12.80 -14.74
N GLY A 6 -28.09 13.37 -14.02
CA GLY A 6 -29.50 13.03 -14.16
C GLY A 6 -30.24 12.36 -13.02
N LEU A 7 -29.76 12.39 -11.80
CA LEU A 7 -30.55 12.10 -10.60
C LEU A 7 -30.58 13.38 -9.76
N GLY A 8 -31.75 13.93 -9.52
CA GLY A 8 -31.97 15.14 -8.73
C GLY A 8 -31.18 15.14 -7.43
N ASP A 9 -31.27 16.18 -6.61
CA ASP A 9 -30.48 16.48 -5.41
C ASP A 9 -30.23 15.26 -4.48
N VAL A 10 -29.38 14.33 -4.96
CA VAL A 10 -28.87 13.24 -4.12
C VAL A 10 -27.64 13.79 -3.42
N TYR A 11 -27.74 13.96 -2.12
CA TYR A 11 -26.58 14.26 -1.27
C TYR A 11 -25.52 13.19 -1.45
N LYS A 12 -24.40 13.53 -2.06
CA LYS A 12 -23.22 12.68 -2.19
C LYS A 12 -22.31 12.94 -1.00
N ARG A 13 -22.06 11.94 -0.19
CA ARG A 13 -21.03 12.01 0.84
C ARG A 13 -19.78 11.32 0.32
N GLN A 14 -18.71 12.08 0.19
CA GLN A 14 -17.43 11.59 -0.30
C GLN A 14 -16.55 11.15 0.87
N ILE A 15 -15.99 9.95 0.77
CA ILE A 15 -15.03 9.41 1.73
C ILE A 15 -13.69 9.29 1.01
N TYR A 16 -12.67 10.02 1.47
CA TYR A 16 -11.31 9.87 1.01
C TYR A 16 -10.64 8.73 1.78
N ILE A 17 -10.21 7.69 1.08
CA ILE A 17 -9.56 6.52 1.68
C ILE A 17 -8.10 6.52 1.27
N SER A 18 -7.19 6.53 2.22
CA SER A 18 -5.75 6.42 1.98
C SER A 18 -5.05 5.72 3.13
N ALA A 19 -3.94 5.03 2.80
CA ALA A 19 -3.04 4.48 3.80
C ALA A 19 -2.03 5.56 4.20
N LEU A 20 -2.37 6.35 5.19
CA LEU A 20 -1.52 7.43 5.71
C LEU A 20 -0.74 6.93 6.92
N THR A 21 0.52 6.57 6.71
CA THR A 21 1.39 6.13 7.80
C THR A 21 1.72 7.31 8.71
N GLN A 22 1.41 7.17 10.00
CA GLN A 22 1.63 8.21 11.02
C GLN A 22 2.67 7.77 12.06
N LEU A 23 3.55 6.86 11.68
CA LEU A 23 4.59 6.35 12.56
C LEU A 23 5.93 6.99 12.23
N ASN A 24 6.72 7.23 13.26
CA ASN A 24 8.11 7.64 13.16
C ASN A 24 9.02 6.47 13.52
N ILE A 25 10.17 6.38 12.87
CA ILE A 25 11.23 5.43 13.22
C ILE A 25 12.00 5.98 14.45
N ASP A 26 12.22 7.29 14.46
CA ASP A 26 12.88 8.03 15.52
C ASP A 26 12.36 9.48 15.55
N GLU A 27 13.00 10.35 16.35
CA GLU A 27 12.61 11.76 16.53
C GLU A 27 12.64 12.58 15.23
N HIS A 28 13.41 12.15 14.21
CA HIS A 28 13.65 12.91 13.00
C HIS A 28 13.19 12.19 11.71
N ASN A 29 12.95 10.87 11.80
CA ASN A 29 12.65 10.05 10.64
C ASN A 29 11.23 9.47 10.72
N TYR A 30 10.34 9.95 9.86
CA TYR A 30 9.00 9.39 9.69
C TYR A 30 9.00 8.24 8.67
N LEU A 31 8.00 7.38 8.79
CA LEU A 31 7.78 6.32 7.81
C LEU A 31 7.12 6.89 6.56
N PRO A 32 7.77 6.80 5.38
CA PRO A 32 7.17 7.29 4.15
C PRO A 32 5.89 6.51 3.80
N THR A 33 4.78 7.21 3.67
CA THR A 33 3.49 6.63 3.23
C THR A 33 3.61 5.92 1.89
N THR A 34 4.43 6.45 0.99
CA THR A 34 4.69 5.88 -0.34
C THR A 34 5.30 4.49 -0.27
N ASP A 35 6.21 4.24 0.68
CA ASP A 35 6.88 2.96 0.83
C ASP A 35 5.92 1.89 1.35
N GLY A 36 5.11 2.21 2.35
CA GLY A 36 4.06 1.32 2.83
C GLY A 36 3.07 0.92 1.72
N ARG A 37 2.67 1.89 0.89
CA ARG A 37 1.77 1.65 -0.25
C ARG A 37 2.43 0.79 -1.34
N MET A 38 3.71 1.00 -1.62
CA MET A 38 4.47 0.18 -2.56
C MET A 38 4.57 -1.27 -2.05
N ILE A 39 4.90 -1.47 -0.78
CA ILE A 39 4.98 -2.80 -0.16
C ILE A 39 3.62 -3.51 -0.19
N ARG A 40 2.53 -2.82 0.18
CA ARG A 40 1.17 -3.36 0.05
C ARG A 40 0.90 -3.85 -1.38
N ARG A 41 1.25 -3.03 -2.38
CA ARG A 41 1.03 -3.36 -3.79
C ARG A 41 1.88 -4.54 -4.23
N ILE A 42 3.17 -4.60 -3.87
CA ILE A 42 4.06 -5.72 -4.19
C ILE A 42 3.45 -7.04 -3.69
N VAL A 43 3.04 -7.08 -2.43
CA VAL A 43 2.48 -8.30 -1.82
C VAL A 43 1.15 -8.68 -2.48
N ARG A 44 0.22 -7.73 -2.67
CA ARG A 44 -1.07 -7.99 -3.30
C ARG A 44 -0.91 -8.47 -4.75
N ASP A 45 -0.16 -7.73 -5.56
CA ASP A 45 -0.08 -7.99 -7.00
C ASP A 45 0.67 -9.30 -7.28
N ALA A 46 1.65 -9.68 -6.44
CA ALA A 46 2.27 -11.00 -6.52
C ALA A 46 1.26 -12.13 -6.23
N ARG A 47 0.38 -11.94 -5.23
CA ARG A 47 -0.61 -12.95 -4.85
C ARG A 47 -1.78 -13.05 -5.83
N THR A 48 -2.32 -11.91 -6.26
CA THR A 48 -3.62 -11.89 -6.98
C THR A 48 -3.49 -11.72 -8.49
N ARG A 49 -2.37 -11.17 -8.97
CA ARG A 49 -2.18 -10.82 -10.37
C ARG A 49 -0.99 -11.51 -11.02
N GLY A 50 -0.21 -12.27 -10.25
CA GLY A 50 1.01 -12.90 -10.74
C GLY A 50 2.09 -11.91 -11.19
N THR A 51 1.99 -10.64 -10.76
CA THR A 51 2.95 -9.58 -11.09
C THR A 51 4.13 -9.66 -10.14
N SER A 52 5.34 -9.73 -10.67
CA SER A 52 6.56 -9.76 -9.85
C SER A 52 6.82 -8.43 -9.13
N ALA A 53 7.60 -8.48 -8.05
CA ALA A 53 8.05 -7.27 -7.35
C ALA A 53 8.82 -6.33 -8.27
N LYS A 54 9.65 -6.88 -9.18
CA LYS A 54 10.37 -6.12 -10.21
C LYS A 54 9.41 -5.32 -11.08
N GLU A 55 8.38 -5.95 -11.64
CA GLU A 55 7.39 -5.27 -12.49
C GLU A 55 6.62 -4.20 -11.72
N THR A 56 6.28 -4.47 -10.46
CA THR A 56 5.60 -3.50 -9.60
C THR A 56 6.46 -2.27 -9.35
N ILE A 57 7.77 -2.46 -9.07
CA ILE A 57 8.72 -1.34 -8.90
C ILE A 57 8.87 -0.56 -10.20
N ALA A 58 9.05 -1.25 -11.34
CA ALA A 58 9.20 -0.62 -12.65
C ALA A 58 8.02 0.30 -13.03
N MET A 59 6.78 -0.06 -12.66
CA MET A 59 5.60 0.77 -12.95
C MET A 59 5.29 1.81 -11.86
N TRP A 60 6.05 1.87 -10.76
CA TRP A 60 5.69 2.70 -9.62
C TRP A 60 5.60 4.20 -9.93
N ASP A 61 6.50 4.72 -10.74
CA ASP A 61 6.47 6.13 -11.17
C ASP A 61 5.18 6.48 -11.92
N SER A 62 4.67 5.56 -12.72
CA SER A 62 3.38 5.74 -13.42
C SER A 62 2.21 5.76 -12.45
N VAL A 63 2.25 4.90 -11.42
CA VAL A 63 1.24 4.87 -10.35
C VAL A 63 1.24 6.19 -9.58
N ARG A 64 2.42 6.68 -9.19
CA ARG A 64 2.55 7.97 -8.48
C ARG A 64 1.99 9.13 -9.28
N ARG A 65 2.34 9.23 -10.56
CA ARG A 65 1.77 10.28 -11.43
C ARG A 65 0.25 10.20 -11.50
N GLY A 66 -0.31 8.98 -11.52
CA GLY A 66 -1.76 8.78 -11.47
C GLY A 66 -2.38 9.27 -10.17
N GLU A 67 -1.75 9.03 -9.05
CA GLU A 67 -2.19 9.48 -7.72
C GLU A 67 -2.13 11.00 -7.58
N GLU A 68 -1.01 11.61 -7.99
CA GLU A 68 -0.81 13.05 -7.97
C GLU A 68 -1.84 13.80 -8.83
N LYS A 69 -2.25 13.21 -9.94
CA LYS A 69 -3.23 13.82 -10.85
C LYS A 69 -4.68 13.58 -10.43
N ASN A 70 -5.01 12.37 -9.96
CA ASN A 70 -6.39 11.91 -9.88
C ASN A 70 -6.87 11.62 -8.45
N ILE A 71 -5.98 11.65 -7.45
CA ILE A 71 -6.33 11.29 -6.08
C ILE A 71 -6.02 12.43 -5.11
N PHE A 72 -4.76 12.87 -5.03
CA PHE A 72 -4.34 13.86 -4.03
C PHE A 72 -5.04 15.21 -4.13
N PRO A 73 -5.34 15.77 -5.32
CA PRO A 73 -6.04 17.03 -5.42
C PRO A 73 -7.46 17.03 -4.86
N PHE A 74 -8.07 15.85 -4.71
CA PHE A 74 -9.45 15.70 -4.22
C PHE A 74 -9.54 15.39 -2.73
N GLN A 75 -8.42 15.33 -2.02
CA GLN A 75 -8.37 15.02 -0.60
C GLN A 75 -9.13 16.06 0.24
N GLU A 76 -8.93 17.34 -0.04
CA GLU A 76 -9.56 18.44 0.71
C GLU A 76 -11.05 18.59 0.40
N GLY A 77 -11.51 18.13 -0.75
CA GLY A 77 -12.92 18.17 -1.15
C GLY A 77 -13.77 17.05 -0.58
N ALA A 78 -13.20 16.09 0.13
CA ALA A 78 -13.95 14.97 0.71
C ALA A 78 -14.59 15.35 2.04
N ASP A 79 -15.81 14.85 2.28
CA ASP A 79 -16.55 15.09 3.53
C ASP A 79 -15.94 14.38 4.74
N VAL A 80 -15.29 13.24 4.50
CA VAL A 80 -14.65 12.41 5.55
C VAL A 80 -13.38 11.79 5.02
N MET A 81 -12.34 11.73 5.86
CA MET A 81 -11.12 11.00 5.59
C MET A 81 -11.06 9.69 6.39
N PHE A 82 -10.78 8.58 5.72
CA PHE A 82 -10.54 7.29 6.34
C PHE A 82 -9.08 6.87 6.13
N ASN A 83 -8.31 6.80 7.22
CA ASN A 83 -6.96 6.28 7.18
C ASN A 83 -6.99 4.74 7.25
N SER A 84 -6.59 4.09 6.17
CA SER A 84 -6.55 2.63 6.07
C SER A 84 -5.22 2.01 6.52
N ALA A 85 -4.24 2.80 6.99
CA ALA A 85 -3.00 2.27 7.52
C ALA A 85 -3.21 1.61 8.89
N LEU A 86 -2.62 0.43 9.07
CA LEU A 86 -2.60 -0.27 10.34
C LEU A 86 -1.21 -0.15 10.97
N ILE A 87 -1.15 0.08 12.28
CA ILE A 87 0.12 0.27 13.00
C ILE A 87 1.07 -0.92 12.81
N TYR A 88 0.54 -2.13 12.76
CA TYR A 88 1.31 -3.38 12.67
C TYR A 88 1.51 -3.89 11.24
N GLU A 89 0.97 -3.22 10.24
CA GLU A 89 0.93 -3.77 8.87
C GLU A 89 2.31 -4.05 8.27
N LEU A 90 3.28 -3.16 8.48
CA LEU A 90 4.63 -3.35 7.93
C LEU A 90 5.36 -4.54 8.57
N ALA A 91 5.13 -4.81 9.85
CA ALA A 91 5.65 -5.99 10.53
C ALA A 91 5.09 -7.29 9.94
N VAL A 92 3.81 -7.29 9.56
CA VAL A 92 3.16 -8.44 8.91
C VAL A 92 3.57 -8.55 7.44
N LEU A 93 3.52 -7.44 6.69
CA LEU A 93 3.85 -7.42 5.27
C LEU A 93 5.31 -7.79 4.99
N LYS A 94 6.21 -7.51 5.95
CA LYS A 94 7.63 -7.89 5.86
C LYS A 94 7.82 -9.35 5.49
N ILE A 95 7.11 -10.26 6.14
CA ILE A 95 7.23 -11.72 5.92
C ILE A 95 6.94 -12.09 4.45
N TYR A 96 6.00 -11.37 3.81
CA TYR A 96 5.59 -11.64 2.44
C TYR A 96 6.43 -10.85 1.42
N ALA A 97 6.82 -9.62 1.75
CA ALA A 97 7.53 -8.74 0.84
C ALA A 97 9.01 -9.10 0.68
N GLU A 98 9.69 -9.50 1.77
CA GLU A 98 11.12 -9.79 1.72
C GLU A 98 11.49 -10.86 0.67
N PRO A 99 10.84 -12.04 0.63
CA PRO A 99 11.16 -13.04 -0.38
C PRO A 99 10.98 -12.54 -1.81
N LEU A 100 9.96 -11.72 -2.05
CA LEU A 100 9.67 -11.13 -3.37
C LEU A 100 10.74 -10.11 -3.79
N LEU A 101 11.22 -9.31 -2.84
CA LEU A 101 12.27 -8.32 -3.08
C LEU A 101 13.64 -8.98 -3.25
N PHE A 102 13.95 -10.03 -2.48
CA PHE A 102 15.18 -10.80 -2.62
C PHE A 102 15.29 -11.56 -3.96
N ALA A 103 14.15 -11.86 -4.59
CA ALA A 103 14.14 -12.52 -5.89
C ALA A 103 14.53 -11.61 -7.07
N ILE A 104 14.75 -10.30 -6.85
CA ILE A 104 15.15 -9.36 -7.88
C ILE A 104 16.66 -9.46 -8.11
N ASP A 105 17.06 -9.76 -9.37
CA ASP A 105 18.46 -9.90 -9.74
C ASP A 105 19.23 -8.59 -9.62
N LYS A 106 20.54 -8.70 -9.28
CA LYS A 106 21.42 -7.56 -9.08
C LYS A 106 21.66 -6.73 -10.35
N ASP A 107 21.50 -7.33 -11.49
CA ASP A 107 21.71 -6.69 -12.80
C ASP A 107 20.47 -5.92 -13.29
N CYS A 108 19.37 -5.95 -12.53
CA CYS A 108 18.16 -5.23 -12.87
C CYS A 108 18.19 -3.78 -12.35
N PRO A 109 17.63 -2.82 -13.12
CA PRO A 109 17.52 -1.43 -12.67
C PRO A 109 16.77 -1.26 -11.34
N GLU A 110 15.77 -2.12 -11.09
CA GLU A 110 14.93 -2.11 -9.92
C GLU A 110 15.62 -2.63 -8.64
N TYR A 111 16.82 -3.22 -8.79
CA TYR A 111 17.55 -3.81 -7.66
C TYR A 111 17.89 -2.80 -6.56
N LEU A 112 18.27 -1.58 -6.93
CA LEU A 112 18.61 -0.55 -5.95
C LEU A 112 17.40 -0.17 -5.10
N GLU A 113 16.25 -0.04 -5.74
CA GLU A 113 15.00 0.23 -5.02
C GLU A 113 14.56 -0.95 -4.15
N ALA A 114 14.67 -2.17 -4.65
CA ALA A 114 14.42 -3.37 -3.86
C ALA A 114 15.31 -3.44 -2.61
N LYS A 115 16.59 -3.13 -2.76
CA LYS A 115 17.53 -3.09 -1.64
C LYS A 115 17.18 -1.98 -0.64
N ARG A 116 16.73 -0.83 -1.12
CA ARG A 116 16.26 0.27 -0.27
C ARG A 116 15.04 -0.14 0.55
N LEU A 117 14.07 -0.81 -0.09
CA LEU A 117 12.87 -1.32 0.59
C LEU A 117 13.19 -2.43 1.60
N LEU A 118 14.12 -3.33 1.29
CA LEU A 118 14.60 -4.33 2.24
C LEU A 118 15.20 -3.66 3.48
N LYS A 119 16.07 -2.66 3.27
CA LYS A 119 16.67 -1.90 4.39
C LYS A 119 15.60 -1.14 5.20
N PHE A 120 14.57 -0.63 4.54
CA PHE A 120 13.43 -0.02 5.22
C PHE A 120 12.67 -1.05 6.09
N LEU A 121 12.47 -2.25 5.58
CA LEU A 121 11.80 -3.34 6.33
C LEU A 121 12.63 -3.83 7.53
N ASP A 122 13.94 -3.61 7.56
CA ASP A 122 14.80 -4.00 8.69
C ASP A 122 14.47 -3.25 9.99
N TYR A 123 13.79 -2.10 9.91
CA TYR A 123 13.30 -1.39 11.10
C TYR A 123 12.16 -2.11 11.83
N PHE A 124 11.55 -3.13 11.23
CA PHE A 124 10.40 -3.85 11.78
C PHE A 124 10.75 -5.27 12.16
N LEU A 125 10.31 -5.70 13.34
CA LEU A 125 10.31 -7.12 13.68
C LEU A 125 9.17 -7.83 12.94
N PRO A 126 9.39 -9.02 12.37
CA PRO A 126 8.34 -9.76 11.69
C PRO A 126 7.26 -10.19 12.68
N MET A 127 5.99 -10.07 12.27
CA MET A 127 4.82 -10.46 13.08
C MET A 127 3.96 -11.45 12.31
N SER A 128 3.65 -12.61 12.93
CA SER A 128 2.73 -13.60 12.35
C SER A 128 1.32 -13.02 12.17
N PRO A 129 0.63 -13.34 11.06
CA PRO A 129 -0.75 -12.96 10.84
C PRO A 129 -1.78 -13.80 11.61
N ASP A 130 -1.38 -14.82 12.38
CA ASP A 130 -2.28 -15.83 12.96
C ASP A 130 -3.35 -15.23 13.88
N GLY A 131 -3.02 -14.17 14.62
CA GLY A 131 -3.98 -13.48 15.50
C GLY A 131 -4.85 -12.43 14.81
N ILE A 132 -4.71 -12.24 13.49
CA ILE A 132 -5.43 -11.18 12.76
C ILE A 132 -6.74 -11.70 12.19
N GLY A 133 -7.86 -11.05 12.54
CA GLY A 133 -9.18 -11.41 12.06
C GLY A 133 -9.30 -11.38 10.53
N GLN A 134 -10.16 -12.24 9.99
CA GLN A 134 -10.37 -12.38 8.54
C GLN A 134 -11.04 -11.15 7.91
N ASN A 135 -11.66 -10.28 8.71
CA ASN A 135 -12.26 -9.02 8.28
C ASN A 135 -11.28 -7.84 8.30
N SER A 136 -10.04 -8.06 8.71
CA SER A 136 -9.02 -7.01 8.70
C SER A 136 -8.62 -6.63 7.28
N ILE A 137 -8.44 -5.33 7.04
CA ILE A 137 -8.04 -4.81 5.73
C ILE A 137 -6.70 -5.37 5.24
N ILE A 138 -5.80 -5.79 6.14
CA ILE A 138 -4.53 -6.38 5.75
C ILE A 138 -4.70 -7.71 5.01
N ARG A 139 -5.83 -8.42 5.25
CA ARG A 139 -6.14 -9.68 4.59
C ARG A 139 -6.37 -9.52 3.08
N GLU A 140 -6.70 -8.33 2.61
CA GLU A 140 -6.72 -8.01 1.17
C GLU A 140 -5.34 -8.25 0.53
N PHE A 141 -4.28 -7.93 1.23
CA PHE A 141 -2.90 -8.03 0.72
C PHE A 141 -2.31 -9.43 0.91
N ILE A 142 -2.42 -9.99 2.12
CA ILE A 142 -1.78 -11.25 2.50
C ILE A 142 -2.64 -12.49 2.27
N GLY A 143 -3.94 -12.32 2.01
CA GLY A 143 -4.88 -13.42 1.84
C GLY A 143 -5.63 -13.80 3.11
N GLY A 144 -6.61 -14.70 2.98
CA GLY A 144 -7.45 -15.16 4.07
C GLY A 144 -8.51 -14.15 4.50
N SER A 145 -8.94 -13.24 3.59
CA SER A 145 -10.07 -12.37 3.81
C SER A 145 -11.40 -13.14 3.80
N CYS A 146 -12.34 -12.73 4.66
CA CYS A 146 -13.74 -13.21 4.57
C CYS A 146 -14.52 -12.53 3.43
N PHE A 147 -13.95 -11.51 2.79
CA PHE A 147 -14.53 -10.85 1.64
C PHE A 147 -13.91 -11.42 0.35
N ASN A 148 -14.68 -11.45 -0.74
CA ASN A 148 -14.16 -11.76 -2.06
C ASN A 148 -13.36 -10.55 -2.58
N VAL A 149 -12.04 -10.69 -2.62
CA VAL A 149 -11.07 -9.69 -3.05
C VAL A 149 -10.08 -10.28 -4.04
#